data_2d6c6724c5f11388986b1dd1fd57352a
#
_entry.id   2d6c6724c5f11388986b1dd1fd57352a
#
_cell.length_a   1.000
_cell.length_b   1.000
_cell.length_c   1.000
_cell.angle_alpha   90.00
_cell.angle_beta   90.00
_cell.angle_gamma   90.00
#
_symmetry.space_group_name_H-M   'P 1'
#
loop_
_entity.id
_entity.type
_entity.pdbx_description
1 polymer ?
#
loop_
_entity_poly.entity_id
_entity_poly.type
_entity_poly.pdbx_seq_one_letter_code
_entity_poly.pdbx_strand_id
1 'polypeptide(L)'
;MKKLFATLAAILTLCGTPILLTSCSNVDNQTTNVDPLSLAQKLSGRSFYSIYEASGTAKDEDDNSVEAAYNIVIDVYEFREDGSGNFQRFFFDYDSMEPVMTQGLVGYGVFSYSTTAEGTVNISLSNNWNQSYPQQWTVQYADETITAKGVDGQPLVLERADEEVQTALNNLAEQNGDSGEKFDAADYKPIDVDNSQWMKTLDDSRLVADLSLPGSHDACTAEGWQEKLLSVIAEMTAKTQDLTIREQLKIGMRVFDLRPEHVLEKGGNRVLRCSHGMMSTQMLVRDFFQQLKEFLAANPSEFCILTIDLSATSNKEAWGKAFTELVSSDEFRSMFADFKARLTVGEMRGHVLMLSRQEYAKQPIGGYCYGWVYDLELEKQTKGHITGADGVKTPLWVQDYWGEAKRDGKDEAVLRMLEAAAARDMAAEKPAWVINYPSAYFLMPLSDSYRENAVEANKVTADWLSSHTGSVGIIYMDFAGMEKSPSFSAVKLYDTYGMTLVDMVIKQNFK
;
A
#
# COMPACT_ATOMS: atom_id res chain seq x y z
N MET A 1 -2.98 0.23 31.24
CA MET A 1 -2.39 -1.09 31.45
C MET A 1 -3.30 -2.07 32.25
N LYS A 2 -3.52 -1.93 33.55
CA LYS A 2 -4.32 -2.90 34.32
C LYS A 2 -5.77 -3.13 33.83
N LYS A 3 -6.44 -2.16 33.22
CA LYS A 3 -7.79 -2.31 32.66
C LYS A 3 -7.78 -2.99 31.29
N LEU A 4 -6.74 -2.78 30.48
CA LEU A 4 -6.56 -3.45 29.20
C LEU A 4 -6.22 -4.94 29.41
N PHE A 5 -5.35 -5.23 30.37
CA PHE A 5 -5.11 -6.61 30.82
C PHE A 5 -6.40 -7.31 31.27
N ALA A 6 -7.31 -6.58 31.92
CA ALA A 6 -8.59 -7.14 32.29
C ALA A 6 -9.48 -7.42 31.06
N THR A 7 -9.44 -6.57 30.04
CA THR A 7 -10.23 -6.76 28.79
C THR A 7 -9.59 -7.83 27.90
N LEU A 8 -8.27 -7.79 27.71
CA LEU A 8 -7.54 -8.82 26.97
C LEU A 8 -7.53 -10.16 27.72
N ALA A 9 -7.35 -10.14 29.04
CA ALA A 9 -7.48 -11.34 29.88
C ALA A 9 -8.92 -11.85 29.93
N ALA A 10 -9.94 -11.01 29.82
CA ALA A 10 -11.33 -11.42 29.66
C ALA A 10 -11.57 -12.08 28.29
N ILE A 11 -10.98 -11.54 27.22
CA ILE A 11 -11.01 -12.15 25.90
C ILE A 11 -10.22 -13.46 25.89
N LEU A 12 -9.02 -13.52 26.49
CA LEU A 12 -8.21 -14.72 26.61
C LEU A 12 -8.83 -15.76 27.57
N THR A 13 -9.55 -15.32 28.61
CA THR A 13 -10.22 -16.24 29.57
C THR A 13 -11.49 -16.82 28.98
N LEU A 14 -12.15 -16.12 28.05
CA LEU A 14 -13.29 -16.65 27.31
C LEU A 14 -12.86 -17.65 26.24
N CYS A 15 -11.66 -17.48 25.65
CA CYS A 15 -11.10 -18.41 24.66
C CYS A 15 -10.37 -19.63 25.28
N GLY A 16 -9.99 -19.58 26.56
CA GLY A 16 -9.06 -20.52 27.20
C GLY A 16 -9.68 -21.63 28.07
N THR A 17 -10.97 -21.78 28.17
CA THR A 17 -11.58 -22.93 28.87
C THR A 17 -12.02 -24.01 27.89
N PRO A 18 -11.42 -25.22 27.95
CA PRO A 18 -11.96 -26.35 27.19
C PRO A 18 -13.34 -26.68 27.77
N ILE A 19 -14.40 -26.30 27.07
CA ILE A 19 -15.74 -26.77 27.39
C ILE A 19 -15.80 -28.24 27.00
N LEU A 20 -15.71 -29.11 27.99
CA LEU A 20 -16.08 -30.50 27.88
C LEU A 20 -17.60 -30.58 27.57
N LEU A 21 -17.90 -30.76 26.29
CA LEU A 21 -19.27 -31.06 25.85
C LEU A 21 -19.62 -32.46 26.33
N THR A 22 -20.27 -32.55 27.47
CA THR A 22 -21.06 -33.73 27.83
C THR A 22 -22.37 -33.66 27.03
N SER A 23 -22.55 -34.63 26.16
CA SER A 23 -23.79 -34.86 25.42
C SER A 23 -24.93 -35.12 26.35
N CYS A 24 -25.94 -34.27 26.34
CA CYS A 24 -27.29 -34.65 26.79
C CYS A 24 -28.27 -34.48 25.63
N SER A 25 -28.71 -35.61 25.12
CA SER A 25 -29.82 -35.70 24.20
C SER A 25 -31.11 -35.31 24.90
N ASN A 26 -31.77 -34.25 24.46
CA ASN A 26 -33.21 -34.11 24.56
C ASN A 26 -33.76 -33.50 23.26
N VAL A 27 -34.51 -34.33 22.58
CA VAL A 27 -35.29 -33.95 21.39
C VAL A 27 -36.51 -33.21 21.89
N ASP A 28 -36.56 -31.91 21.71
CA ASP A 28 -37.82 -31.17 21.72
C ASP A 28 -37.99 -30.47 20.36
N ASN A 29 -39.08 -30.86 19.72
CA ASN A 29 -39.60 -30.25 18.50
C ASN A 29 -39.92 -28.78 18.74
N GLN A 30 -39.04 -27.89 18.36
CA GLN A 30 -39.39 -26.50 18.13
C GLN A 30 -39.09 -26.13 16.67
N THR A 31 -40.05 -25.50 16.05
CA THR A 31 -40.08 -24.95 14.71
C THR A 31 -38.77 -24.23 14.41
N THR A 32 -37.99 -24.80 13.52
CA THR A 32 -36.77 -24.19 12.97
C THR A 32 -37.14 -22.90 12.25
N ASN A 33 -36.83 -21.77 12.86
CA ASN A 33 -36.60 -20.55 12.12
C ASN A 33 -35.38 -20.82 11.25
N VAL A 34 -35.60 -21.15 9.99
CA VAL A 34 -34.55 -21.28 8.99
C VAL A 34 -33.99 -19.86 8.83
N ASP A 35 -32.80 -19.64 9.32
CA ASP A 35 -32.06 -18.42 9.03
C ASP A 35 -31.90 -18.30 7.49
N PRO A 36 -32.52 -17.30 6.85
CA PRO A 36 -32.67 -17.28 5.40
C PRO A 36 -31.36 -17.00 4.65
N LEU A 37 -30.24 -16.68 5.36
CA LEU A 37 -28.99 -16.34 4.75
C LEU A 37 -28.16 -17.60 4.46
N SER A 38 -27.63 -17.71 3.24
CA SER A 38 -26.64 -18.74 2.90
C SER A 38 -25.34 -18.52 3.70
N LEU A 39 -24.52 -19.57 3.85
CA LEU A 39 -23.22 -19.44 4.52
C LEU A 39 -22.34 -18.38 3.87
N ALA A 40 -22.36 -18.29 2.54
CA ALA A 40 -21.63 -17.24 1.82
C ALA A 40 -22.08 -15.81 2.22
N GLN A 41 -23.40 -15.61 2.41
CA GLN A 41 -23.92 -14.33 2.88
C GLN A 41 -23.61 -14.05 4.35
N LYS A 42 -23.44 -15.10 5.17
CA LYS A 42 -23.03 -14.95 6.58
C LYS A 42 -21.56 -14.57 6.72
N LEU A 43 -20.72 -15.00 5.81
CA LEU A 43 -19.29 -14.65 5.80
C LEU A 43 -19.01 -13.32 5.12
N SER A 44 -19.74 -13.04 4.06
CA SER A 44 -19.53 -11.91 3.17
C SER A 44 -19.52 -10.55 3.89
N GLY A 45 -18.47 -9.75 3.63
CA GLY A 45 -18.25 -8.44 4.23
C GLY A 45 -17.97 -8.50 5.74
N ARG A 46 -17.49 -9.63 6.25
CA ARG A 46 -17.17 -9.83 7.67
C ARG A 46 -15.73 -10.25 7.84
N SER A 47 -15.17 -9.83 8.97
CA SER A 47 -13.85 -10.26 9.41
C SER A 47 -13.96 -11.24 10.58
N PHE A 48 -13.04 -12.20 10.59
CA PHE A 48 -12.88 -13.18 11.66
C PHE A 48 -11.43 -13.11 12.14
N TYR A 49 -11.24 -13.34 13.42
CA TYR A 49 -9.91 -13.27 14.05
C TYR A 49 -9.66 -14.42 15.00
N SER A 50 -8.41 -14.73 15.22
CA SER A 50 -7.96 -15.56 16.33
C SER A 50 -6.83 -14.88 17.06
N ILE A 51 -6.78 -15.08 18.38
CA ILE A 51 -5.69 -14.63 19.23
C ILE A 51 -5.13 -15.85 19.94
N TYR A 52 -3.81 -16.07 19.84
CA TYR A 52 -3.18 -17.21 20.50
C TYR A 52 -1.73 -16.89 20.85
N GLU A 53 -1.16 -17.63 21.80
CA GLU A 53 0.25 -17.56 22.15
C GLU A 53 1.06 -18.43 21.18
N ALA A 54 2.18 -17.91 20.73
CA ALA A 54 3.11 -18.66 19.91
C ALA A 54 4.55 -18.38 20.34
N SER A 55 5.41 -19.40 20.24
CA SER A 55 6.86 -19.27 20.36
C SER A 55 7.50 -19.49 19.00
N GLY A 56 8.63 -18.87 18.75
CA GLY A 56 9.35 -19.01 17.51
C GLY A 56 10.84 -18.79 17.70
N THR A 57 11.60 -18.94 16.63
CA THR A 57 13.01 -18.59 16.60
C THR A 57 13.20 -17.34 15.77
N ALA A 58 13.90 -16.36 16.31
CA ALA A 58 14.40 -15.19 15.58
C ALA A 58 15.90 -15.34 15.32
N LYS A 59 16.45 -14.48 14.47
CA LYS A 59 17.89 -14.34 14.30
C LYS A 59 18.35 -13.09 15.06
N ASP A 60 19.43 -13.24 15.83
CA ASP A 60 20.10 -12.11 16.46
C ASP A 60 20.97 -11.34 15.44
N GLU A 61 21.64 -10.28 15.91
CA GLU A 61 22.51 -9.44 15.08
C GLU A 61 23.70 -10.21 14.46
N ASP A 62 24.03 -11.37 15.01
CA ASP A 62 25.11 -12.27 14.56
C ASP A 62 24.59 -13.45 13.70
N ASP A 63 23.32 -13.42 13.26
CA ASP A 63 22.65 -14.46 12.46
C ASP A 63 22.46 -15.82 13.20
N ASN A 64 22.58 -15.84 14.54
CA ASN A 64 22.30 -17.01 15.34
C ASN A 64 20.80 -17.14 15.59
N SER A 65 20.27 -18.36 15.56
CA SER A 65 18.88 -18.62 15.96
C SER A 65 18.74 -18.47 17.48
N VAL A 66 17.98 -17.47 17.92
CA VAL A 66 17.58 -17.28 19.30
C VAL A 66 16.10 -17.60 19.47
N GLU A 67 15.72 -18.15 20.60
CA GLU A 67 14.32 -18.38 20.92
C GLU A 67 13.67 -17.02 21.17
N ALA A 68 12.81 -16.60 20.26
CA ALA A 68 12.00 -15.40 20.45
C ALA A 68 10.64 -15.85 21.01
N ALA A 69 10.34 -15.41 22.20
CA ALA A 69 9.00 -15.57 22.76
C ALA A 69 8.09 -14.58 22.04
N TYR A 70 7.35 -15.06 21.04
CA TYR A 70 6.18 -14.32 20.59
C TYR A 70 5.07 -14.64 21.55
N ASN A 71 4.58 -13.63 22.19
CA ASN A 71 3.63 -13.93 23.22
C ASN A 71 2.21 -13.91 22.69
N ILE A 72 1.93 -13.11 21.66
CA ILE A 72 0.58 -13.00 21.11
C ILE A 72 0.63 -12.92 19.59
N VAL A 73 -0.14 -13.79 18.93
CA VAL A 73 -0.38 -13.75 17.48
C VAL A 73 -1.84 -13.45 17.27
N ILE A 74 -2.14 -12.51 16.37
CA ILE A 74 -3.49 -12.20 15.93
C ILE A 74 -3.58 -12.49 14.45
N ASP A 75 -4.43 -13.44 14.07
CA ASP A 75 -4.79 -13.73 12.69
C ASP A 75 -6.14 -13.10 12.36
N VAL A 76 -6.22 -12.40 11.25
CA VAL A 76 -7.44 -11.78 10.76
C VAL A 76 -7.74 -12.27 9.35
N TYR A 77 -8.98 -12.72 9.12
CA TYR A 77 -9.51 -13.16 7.84
C TYR A 77 -10.69 -12.29 7.46
N GLU A 78 -10.60 -11.57 6.38
CA GLU A 78 -11.69 -10.80 5.79
C GLU A 78 -12.28 -11.56 4.61
N PHE A 79 -13.59 -11.82 4.64
CA PHE A 79 -14.32 -12.50 3.58
C PHE A 79 -15.10 -11.51 2.73
N ARG A 80 -14.89 -11.52 1.42
CA ARG A 80 -15.58 -10.66 0.46
C ARG A 80 -16.70 -11.40 -0.24
N GLU A 81 -17.68 -10.65 -0.76
CA GLU A 81 -18.86 -11.21 -1.44
C GLU A 81 -18.56 -12.00 -2.71
N ASP A 82 -17.41 -11.75 -3.32
CA ASP A 82 -16.99 -12.39 -4.58
C ASP A 82 -16.30 -13.74 -4.41
N GLY A 83 -16.22 -14.24 -3.20
CA GLY A 83 -15.49 -15.46 -2.89
C GLY A 83 -13.99 -15.26 -2.75
N SER A 84 -13.52 -14.02 -2.74
CA SER A 84 -12.15 -13.66 -2.35
C SER A 84 -12.09 -13.23 -0.89
N GLY A 85 -10.88 -13.12 -0.36
CA GLY A 85 -10.65 -12.57 0.97
C GLY A 85 -9.20 -12.19 1.20
N ASN A 86 -8.96 -11.49 2.29
CA ASN A 86 -7.64 -11.10 2.75
C ASN A 86 -7.30 -11.83 4.05
N PHE A 87 -6.05 -12.20 4.18
CA PHE A 87 -5.47 -12.75 5.39
C PHE A 87 -4.37 -11.84 5.89
N GLN A 88 -4.34 -11.61 7.22
CA GLN A 88 -3.28 -10.85 7.88
C GLN A 88 -2.92 -11.52 9.20
N ARG A 89 -1.64 -11.49 9.55
CA ARG A 89 -1.13 -11.97 10.82
C ARG A 89 -0.26 -10.91 11.49
N PHE A 90 -0.52 -10.69 12.77
CA PHE A 90 0.20 -9.77 13.63
C PHE A 90 0.84 -10.52 14.78
N PHE A 91 2.02 -10.03 15.17
CA PHE A 91 2.73 -10.50 16.36
C PHE A 91 2.86 -9.35 17.34
N PHE A 92 2.64 -9.63 18.62
CA PHE A 92 2.80 -8.67 19.69
C PHE A 92 3.72 -9.26 20.75
N ASP A 93 4.66 -8.46 21.23
CA ASP A 93 5.46 -8.80 22.41
C ASP A 93 4.57 -8.66 23.66
N TYR A 94 4.59 -9.69 24.50
CA TYR A 94 3.70 -9.74 25.66
C TYR A 94 4.05 -8.71 26.72
N ASP A 95 5.35 -8.46 26.93
CA ASP A 95 5.81 -7.58 27.99
C ASP A 95 5.70 -6.11 27.60
N SER A 96 6.04 -5.75 26.37
CA SER A 96 5.96 -4.39 25.87
C SER A 96 4.58 -4.06 25.26
N MET A 97 3.81 -5.09 24.88
CA MET A 97 2.61 -4.96 24.04
C MET A 97 2.89 -4.22 22.71
N GLU A 98 4.15 -4.20 22.33
CA GLU A 98 4.57 -3.68 21.04
C GLU A 98 4.44 -4.77 19.98
N PRO A 99 3.99 -4.42 18.81
CA PRO A 99 3.97 -5.32 17.70
C PRO A 99 5.40 -5.77 17.36
N VAL A 100 5.63 -7.06 17.20
CA VAL A 100 6.92 -7.64 16.83
C VAL A 100 6.85 -8.18 15.42
N MET A 101 7.74 -7.71 14.56
CA MET A 101 7.92 -8.30 13.24
C MET A 101 9.23 -9.06 13.22
N THR A 102 9.15 -10.37 13.03
CA THR A 102 10.34 -11.18 12.78
C THR A 102 10.36 -11.59 11.31
N GLN A 103 11.56 -11.66 10.74
CA GLN A 103 11.76 -12.10 9.37
C GLN A 103 11.02 -13.41 9.09
N GLY A 104 10.14 -13.42 8.09
CA GLY A 104 9.43 -14.59 7.62
C GLY A 104 8.12 -14.93 8.33
N LEU A 105 7.70 -14.15 9.33
CA LEU A 105 6.46 -14.43 10.07
C LEU A 105 5.35 -13.39 9.87
N VAL A 106 5.59 -12.35 9.12
CA VAL A 106 4.52 -11.42 8.72
C VAL A 106 3.73 -12.07 7.61
N GLY A 107 2.58 -12.60 7.98
CA GLY A 107 1.69 -13.20 7.02
C GLY A 107 0.67 -12.18 6.55
N TYR A 108 0.70 -11.83 5.30
CA TYR A 108 -0.47 -11.32 4.61
C TYR A 108 -0.63 -12.08 3.31
N GLY A 109 -1.86 -12.21 2.87
CA GLY A 109 -2.15 -12.94 1.64
C GLY A 109 -3.55 -12.67 1.17
N VAL A 110 -3.81 -13.08 -0.04
CA VAL A 110 -5.15 -13.14 -0.59
C VAL A 110 -5.58 -14.60 -0.66
N PHE A 111 -6.85 -14.84 -0.41
CA PHE A 111 -7.40 -16.18 -0.55
C PHE A 111 -8.67 -16.17 -1.40
N SER A 112 -8.98 -17.31 -1.97
CA SER A 112 -10.32 -17.60 -2.49
C SER A 112 -11.02 -18.54 -1.53
N TYR A 113 -12.34 -18.44 -1.45
CA TYR A 113 -13.14 -19.36 -0.63
C TYR A 113 -14.42 -19.80 -1.35
N SER A 114 -14.88 -20.96 -0.98
CA SER A 114 -16.19 -21.47 -1.37
C SER A 114 -16.89 -22.10 -0.17
N THR A 115 -18.20 -22.12 -0.17
CA THR A 115 -19.00 -22.63 0.94
C THR A 115 -19.87 -23.79 0.49
N THR A 116 -20.12 -24.73 1.42
CA THR A 116 -21.08 -25.84 1.21
C THR A 116 -22.35 -25.62 2.01
N ALA A 117 -23.40 -26.33 1.66
CA ALA A 117 -24.67 -26.29 2.39
C ALA A 117 -24.55 -26.85 3.83
N GLU A 118 -23.55 -27.70 4.08
CA GLU A 118 -23.28 -28.33 5.38
C GLU A 118 -22.46 -27.46 6.34
N GLY A 119 -22.22 -26.19 6.00
CA GLY A 119 -21.47 -25.27 6.86
C GLY A 119 -19.95 -25.33 6.73
N THR A 120 -19.47 -25.92 5.65
CA THR A 120 -18.04 -26.01 5.37
C THR A 120 -17.58 -24.85 4.50
N VAL A 121 -16.41 -24.29 4.82
CA VAL A 121 -15.73 -23.26 4.06
C VAL A 121 -14.41 -23.82 3.56
N ASN A 122 -14.22 -23.85 2.24
CA ASN A 122 -12.95 -24.23 1.63
C ASN A 122 -12.17 -22.96 1.32
N ILE A 123 -10.97 -22.82 1.88
CA ILE A 123 -10.10 -21.66 1.73
C ILE A 123 -8.85 -22.07 0.94
N SER A 124 -8.51 -21.29 -0.07
CA SER A 124 -7.28 -21.46 -0.87
C SER A 124 -6.47 -20.17 -0.82
N LEU A 125 -5.34 -20.18 -0.12
CA LEU A 125 -4.42 -19.04 0.00
C LEU A 125 -3.53 -18.97 -1.25
N SER A 126 -3.54 -17.85 -1.95
CA SER A 126 -2.75 -17.66 -3.18
C SER A 126 -1.35 -17.10 -2.90
N ASN A 127 -1.17 -16.35 -1.81
CA ASN A 127 0.12 -15.85 -1.32
C ASN A 127 0.23 -16.19 0.16
N ASN A 128 0.59 -17.41 0.48
CA ASN A 128 0.81 -17.80 1.86
C ASN A 128 2.28 -17.56 2.24
N TRP A 129 2.55 -16.42 2.83
CA TRP A 129 3.86 -16.09 3.42
C TRP A 129 4.06 -16.81 4.76
N ASN A 130 2.97 -17.39 5.26
CA ASN A 130 3.00 -18.14 6.50
C ASN A 130 3.04 -19.64 6.22
N GLN A 131 4.20 -20.24 6.41
CA GLN A 131 4.40 -21.68 6.30
C GLN A 131 3.61 -22.50 7.34
N SER A 132 3.02 -21.85 8.34
CA SER A 132 2.23 -22.50 9.38
C SER A 132 0.80 -22.87 8.94
N TYR A 133 0.34 -22.39 7.77
CA TYR A 133 -0.96 -22.77 7.22
C TYR A 133 -0.82 -23.50 5.89
N PRO A 134 -1.62 -24.54 5.64
CA PRO A 134 -1.68 -25.15 4.33
C PRO A 134 -2.20 -24.13 3.31
N GLN A 135 -1.70 -24.19 2.06
CA GLN A 135 -2.21 -23.35 0.99
C GLN A 135 -3.69 -23.61 0.67
N GLN A 136 -4.18 -24.79 1.01
CA GLN A 136 -5.60 -25.15 0.93
C GLN A 136 -6.03 -25.82 2.22
N TRP A 137 -7.15 -25.38 2.78
CA TRP A 137 -7.71 -25.92 4.00
C TRP A 137 -9.22 -25.82 4.02
N THR A 138 -9.84 -26.71 4.77
CA THR A 138 -11.29 -26.81 4.92
C THR A 138 -11.62 -26.56 6.38
N VAL A 139 -12.56 -25.66 6.65
CA VAL A 139 -12.96 -25.25 7.98
C VAL A 139 -14.47 -25.41 8.15
N GLN A 140 -14.92 -25.48 9.40
CA GLN A 140 -16.35 -25.52 9.75
C GLN A 140 -16.79 -24.15 10.25
N TYR A 141 -17.99 -23.75 9.87
CA TYR A 141 -18.65 -22.54 10.37
C TYR A 141 -19.88 -22.90 11.19
N ALA A 142 -19.91 -22.45 12.43
CA ALA A 142 -21.07 -22.59 13.32
C ALA A 142 -21.07 -21.45 14.34
N ASP A 143 -22.26 -20.96 14.70
CA ASP A 143 -22.44 -19.97 15.77
C ASP A 143 -21.52 -18.73 15.66
N GLU A 144 -21.41 -18.17 14.46
CA GLU A 144 -20.55 -17.02 14.14
C GLU A 144 -19.04 -17.27 14.35
N THR A 145 -18.63 -18.52 14.45
CA THR A 145 -17.22 -18.93 14.54
C THR A 145 -16.80 -19.80 13.37
N ILE A 146 -15.52 -19.71 13.00
CA ILE A 146 -14.88 -20.62 12.06
C ILE A 146 -13.90 -21.49 12.86
N THR A 147 -14.04 -22.79 12.77
CA THR A 147 -13.12 -23.72 13.43
C THR A 147 -12.25 -24.40 12.38
N ALA A 148 -10.95 -24.25 12.55
CA ALA A 148 -9.91 -24.88 11.73
C ALA A 148 -9.07 -25.85 12.58
N LYS A 149 -8.32 -26.71 11.91
CA LYS A 149 -7.27 -27.50 12.55
C LYS A 149 -5.94 -26.81 12.33
N GLY A 150 -5.31 -26.35 13.39
CA GLY A 150 -3.98 -25.77 13.36
C GLY A 150 -2.91 -26.77 12.91
N VAL A 151 -1.73 -26.28 12.57
CA VAL A 151 -0.59 -27.08 12.07
C VAL A 151 -0.10 -28.09 13.12
N ASP A 152 -0.18 -27.72 14.38
CA ASP A 152 0.13 -28.56 15.54
C ASP A 152 -0.99 -29.58 15.87
N GLY A 153 -2.09 -29.56 15.12
CA GLY A 153 -3.26 -30.39 15.32
C GLY A 153 -4.22 -29.86 16.37
N GLN A 154 -3.92 -28.73 17.01
CA GLN A 154 -4.84 -28.07 17.94
C GLN A 154 -5.97 -27.35 17.17
N PRO A 155 -7.15 -27.22 17.76
CA PRO A 155 -8.22 -26.46 17.12
C PRO A 155 -7.84 -24.97 17.11
N LEU A 156 -7.96 -24.36 15.92
CA LEU A 156 -7.90 -22.93 15.74
C LEU A 156 -9.32 -22.41 15.58
N VAL A 157 -9.73 -21.53 16.45
CA VAL A 157 -11.05 -20.91 16.42
C VAL A 157 -10.91 -19.46 15.99
N LEU A 158 -11.57 -19.09 14.90
CA LEU A 158 -11.70 -17.73 14.43
C LEU A 158 -13.06 -17.20 14.85
N GLU A 159 -13.07 -16.18 15.68
CA GLU A 159 -14.27 -15.49 16.14
C GLU A 159 -14.61 -14.34 15.22
N ARG A 160 -15.89 -14.01 15.11
CA ARG A 160 -16.31 -12.83 14.37
C ARG A 160 -15.84 -11.56 15.10
N ALA A 161 -15.16 -10.68 14.39
CA ALA A 161 -14.80 -9.36 14.91
C ALA A 161 -16.07 -8.50 15.01
N ASP A 162 -16.51 -8.24 16.22
CA ASP A 162 -17.59 -7.31 16.52
C ASP A 162 -17.06 -5.89 16.80
N GLU A 163 -17.93 -4.96 17.12
CA GLU A 163 -17.57 -3.56 17.38
C GLU A 163 -16.70 -3.40 18.65
N GLU A 164 -16.83 -4.30 19.62
CA GLU A 164 -16.06 -4.28 20.87
C GLU A 164 -14.62 -4.76 20.61
N VAL A 165 -14.45 -5.86 19.88
CA VAL A 165 -13.13 -6.35 19.44
C VAL A 165 -12.44 -5.34 18.54
N GLN A 166 -13.20 -4.72 17.64
CA GLN A 166 -12.72 -3.62 16.81
C GLN A 166 -12.16 -2.47 17.65
N THR A 167 -12.93 -2.06 18.67
CA THR A 167 -12.52 -1.00 19.58
C THR A 167 -11.32 -1.41 20.41
N ALA A 168 -11.20 -2.68 20.83
CA ALA A 168 -10.07 -3.19 21.58
C ALA A 168 -8.79 -3.21 20.73
N LEU A 169 -8.87 -3.62 19.46
CA LEU A 169 -7.73 -3.59 18.52
C LEU A 169 -7.31 -2.15 18.21
N ASN A 170 -8.27 -1.24 18.04
CA ASN A 170 -7.98 0.18 17.89
C ASN A 170 -7.32 0.77 19.14
N ASN A 171 -7.79 0.40 20.33
CA ASN A 171 -7.21 0.83 21.60
C ASN A 171 -5.82 0.22 21.83
N LEU A 172 -5.55 -1.00 21.38
CA LEU A 172 -4.20 -1.59 21.42
C LEU A 172 -3.21 -0.75 20.60
N ALA A 173 -3.61 -0.33 19.43
CA ALA A 173 -2.81 0.55 18.60
C ALA A 173 -2.63 1.97 19.19
N GLU A 174 -3.67 2.48 19.89
CA GLU A 174 -3.59 3.78 20.58
C GLU A 174 -2.76 3.74 21.86
N GLN A 175 -2.68 2.60 22.56
CA GLN A 175 -2.01 2.50 23.87
C GLN A 175 -0.54 2.14 23.79
N ASN A 176 -0.03 1.70 22.64
CA ASN A 176 1.40 1.56 22.38
C ASN A 176 2.13 2.89 22.24
N GLY A 177 1.39 4.00 22.25
CA GLY A 177 1.96 5.32 22.46
C GLY A 177 2.05 5.62 23.95
N ASP A 178 3.26 5.77 24.45
CA ASP A 178 3.56 6.28 25.78
C ASP A 178 2.64 7.49 26.10
N SER A 179 2.37 7.74 27.36
CA SER A 179 1.54 8.82 27.91
C SER A 179 1.95 10.26 27.50
N GLY A 180 2.57 10.41 26.33
CA GLY A 180 2.95 11.68 25.71
C GLY A 180 1.75 12.46 25.15
N GLU A 181 1.93 13.75 24.99
CA GLU A 181 0.97 14.62 24.32
C GLU A 181 0.79 14.15 22.86
N LYS A 182 -0.48 13.92 22.44
CA LYS A 182 -0.77 13.52 21.07
C LYS A 182 -0.61 14.73 20.13
N PHE A 183 -0.02 14.49 18.98
CA PHE A 183 0.11 15.48 17.90
C PHE A 183 -1.13 15.46 17.00
N ASP A 184 -1.61 16.64 16.59
CA ASP A 184 -2.59 16.73 15.51
C ASP A 184 -1.84 16.79 14.16
N ALA A 185 -2.12 15.84 13.27
CA ALA A 185 -1.52 15.82 11.93
C ALA A 185 -1.78 17.11 11.15
N ALA A 186 -2.90 17.81 11.43
CA ALA A 186 -3.22 19.08 10.78
C ALA A 186 -2.23 20.19 11.14
N ASP A 187 -1.63 20.16 12.33
CA ASP A 187 -0.66 21.15 12.79
C ASP A 187 0.67 21.09 12.01
N TYR A 188 0.93 19.97 11.33
CA TYR A 188 2.19 19.72 10.62
C TYR A 188 2.05 19.74 9.09
N LYS A 189 0.85 20.01 8.57
CA LYS A 189 0.65 20.19 7.13
C LYS A 189 1.35 21.45 6.63
N PRO A 190 1.77 21.48 5.34
CA PRO A 190 2.38 22.67 4.76
C PRO A 190 1.44 23.87 4.91
N ILE A 191 1.96 24.94 5.50
CA ILE A 191 1.21 26.18 5.66
C ILE A 191 1.31 26.96 4.35
N ASP A 192 0.17 27.16 3.70
CA ASP A 192 -0.03 28.10 2.58
C ASP A 192 0.96 28.01 1.41
N VAL A 193 1.45 26.78 1.11
CA VAL A 193 2.28 26.54 -0.06
C VAL A 193 1.36 26.33 -1.27
N ASP A 194 1.55 27.12 -2.32
CA ASP A 194 0.84 26.96 -3.60
C ASP A 194 1.81 26.90 -4.78
N ASN A 195 2.17 25.69 -5.18
CA ASN A 195 2.97 25.38 -6.35
C ASN A 195 2.09 24.83 -7.50
N SER A 196 0.79 25.20 -7.53
CA SER A 196 -0.17 24.66 -8.52
C SER A 196 0.19 24.98 -9.97
N GLN A 197 1.05 25.96 -10.23
CA GLN A 197 1.41 26.40 -11.57
C GLN A 197 2.94 26.48 -11.79
N TRP A 198 3.73 25.66 -11.12
CA TRP A 198 5.18 25.75 -11.20
C TRP A 198 5.75 25.40 -12.59
N MET A 199 5.01 24.63 -13.41
CA MET A 199 5.45 24.30 -14.79
C MET A 199 5.18 25.43 -15.79
N LYS A 200 4.46 26.49 -15.39
CA LYS A 200 4.05 27.57 -16.29
C LYS A 200 5.20 28.24 -17.04
N THR A 201 6.38 28.31 -16.42
CA THR A 201 7.57 28.98 -17.00
C THR A 201 8.53 28.00 -17.69
N LEU A 202 8.22 26.71 -17.74
CA LEU A 202 8.98 25.74 -18.50
C LEU A 202 8.82 25.99 -20.01
N ASP A 203 9.92 25.78 -20.75
CA ASP A 203 9.89 25.86 -22.21
C ASP A 203 9.10 24.69 -22.80
N ASP A 204 8.15 24.99 -23.72
CA ASP A 204 7.32 24.00 -24.38
C ASP A 204 8.11 22.97 -25.19
N SER A 205 9.31 23.33 -25.68
CA SER A 205 10.19 22.43 -26.42
C SER A 205 11.02 21.50 -25.55
N ARG A 206 11.07 21.75 -24.23
CA ARG A 206 11.80 20.91 -23.30
C ARG A 206 11.20 19.52 -23.25
N LEU A 207 12.06 18.48 -23.19
CA LEU A 207 11.57 17.10 -23.10
C LEU A 207 11.05 16.80 -21.70
N VAL A 208 9.95 16.06 -21.61
CA VAL A 208 9.43 15.57 -20.32
C VAL A 208 10.46 14.67 -19.62
N ALA A 209 11.19 13.85 -20.38
CA ALA A 209 12.27 13.03 -19.85
C ALA A 209 13.43 13.86 -19.25
N ASP A 210 13.55 15.15 -19.62
CA ASP A 210 14.56 16.09 -19.11
C ASP A 210 14.07 16.90 -17.90
N LEU A 211 12.98 16.49 -17.27
CA LEU A 211 12.49 17.17 -16.08
C LEU A 211 12.87 16.42 -14.81
N SER A 212 12.91 17.16 -13.71
CA SER A 212 12.89 16.65 -12.35
C SER A 212 11.49 16.78 -11.82
N LEU A 213 10.81 15.67 -11.57
CA LEU A 213 9.39 15.64 -11.27
C LEU A 213 9.14 15.04 -9.88
N PRO A 214 8.52 15.81 -8.95
CA PRO A 214 8.15 15.26 -7.65
C PRO A 214 6.97 14.30 -7.81
N GLY A 215 7.16 13.09 -7.29
CA GLY A 215 6.21 11.98 -7.35
C GLY A 215 5.90 11.43 -5.96
N SER A 216 4.65 11.04 -5.72
CA SER A 216 4.20 10.39 -4.49
C SER A 216 4.06 8.90 -4.68
N HIS A 217 4.77 8.14 -3.85
CA HIS A 217 4.65 6.69 -3.74
C HIS A 217 3.30 6.34 -3.09
N ASP A 218 2.59 5.35 -3.65
CA ASP A 218 1.25 4.94 -3.18
C ASP A 218 0.35 6.13 -2.82
N ALA A 219 0.15 6.99 -3.80
CA ALA A 219 -0.31 8.37 -3.66
C ALA A 219 -1.64 8.55 -2.88
N CYS A 220 -2.51 7.53 -2.85
CA CYS A 220 -3.86 7.64 -2.29
C CYS A 220 -3.97 7.25 -0.82
N THR A 221 -2.88 6.97 -0.11
CA THR A 221 -2.93 6.43 1.26
C THR A 221 -3.41 7.43 2.32
N ALA A 222 -3.44 8.73 2.00
CA ALA A 222 -4.04 9.76 2.84
C ALA A 222 -5.57 9.88 2.70
N GLU A 223 -6.18 9.20 1.73
CA GLU A 223 -7.62 9.30 1.44
C GLU A 223 -8.51 8.43 2.36
N GLY A 224 -7.90 7.86 3.41
CA GLY A 224 -8.54 6.96 4.37
C GLY A 224 -8.65 5.54 3.83
N TRP A 225 -8.98 4.62 4.73
CA TRP A 225 -9.04 3.18 4.46
C TRP A 225 -10.47 2.68 4.40
N GLN A 226 -10.71 1.71 3.51
CA GLN A 226 -12.04 1.12 3.31
C GLN A 226 -12.45 0.29 4.52
N GLU A 227 -11.53 -0.48 5.08
CA GLU A 227 -11.76 -1.41 6.15
C GLU A 227 -11.42 -0.79 7.51
N LYS A 228 -12.43 -0.59 8.36
CA LYS A 228 -12.22 0.03 9.68
C LYS A 228 -11.33 -0.80 10.60
N LEU A 229 -11.50 -2.12 10.60
CA LEU A 229 -10.68 -3.02 11.44
C LEU A 229 -9.21 -2.97 11.03
N LEU A 230 -8.96 -2.94 9.74
CA LEU A 230 -7.62 -2.91 9.18
C LEU A 230 -7.04 -1.50 9.09
N SER A 231 -7.82 -0.45 9.37
CA SER A 231 -7.36 0.94 9.21
C SER A 231 -6.16 1.26 10.10
N VAL A 232 -6.15 0.79 11.33
CA VAL A 232 -5.03 0.99 12.26
C VAL A 232 -3.77 0.35 11.72
N ILE A 233 -3.90 -0.87 11.22
CA ILE A 233 -2.80 -1.63 10.63
C ILE A 233 -2.32 -0.95 9.36
N ALA A 234 -3.26 -0.51 8.52
CA ALA A 234 -2.94 0.23 7.31
C ALA A 234 -2.21 1.54 7.60
N GLU A 235 -2.60 2.27 8.66
CA GLU A 235 -1.88 3.45 9.13
C GLU A 235 -0.42 3.14 9.49
N MET A 236 -0.15 1.99 10.10
CA MET A 236 1.20 1.56 10.50
C MET A 236 2.03 1.03 9.33
N THR A 237 1.42 0.18 8.50
CA THR A 237 2.17 -0.67 7.57
C THR A 237 1.99 -0.30 6.10
N ALA A 238 1.03 0.56 5.78
CA ALA A 238 0.69 0.91 4.41
C ALA A 238 0.56 2.42 4.15
N LYS A 239 0.59 3.27 5.17
CA LYS A 239 0.49 4.71 4.98
C LYS A 239 1.82 5.30 4.52
N THR A 240 1.79 5.93 3.37
CA THR A 240 2.94 6.55 2.72
C THR A 240 2.77 8.05 2.50
N GLN A 241 1.55 8.56 2.63
CA GLN A 241 1.22 9.97 2.43
C GLN A 241 0.28 10.48 3.52
N ASP A 242 0.46 11.73 3.95
CA ASP A 242 -0.42 12.44 4.89
C ASP A 242 -1.29 13.51 4.20
N LEU A 243 -0.95 13.89 2.97
CA LEU A 243 -1.70 14.85 2.18
C LEU A 243 -2.62 14.16 1.19
N THR A 244 -3.86 14.63 1.07
CA THR A 244 -4.82 14.20 0.05
C THR A 244 -4.31 14.54 -1.35
N ILE A 245 -4.86 13.91 -2.39
CA ILE A 245 -4.47 14.18 -3.78
C ILE A 245 -4.59 15.66 -4.15
N ARG A 246 -5.63 16.35 -3.68
CA ARG A 246 -5.80 17.79 -3.92
C ARG A 246 -4.69 18.62 -3.25
N GLU A 247 -4.32 18.27 -2.04
CA GLU A 247 -3.22 18.92 -1.32
C GLU A 247 -1.87 18.62 -1.98
N GLN A 248 -1.63 17.37 -2.40
CA GLN A 248 -0.43 16.98 -3.15
C GLN A 248 -0.29 17.78 -4.46
N LEU A 249 -1.36 17.94 -5.23
CA LEU A 249 -1.36 18.77 -6.42
C LEU A 249 -1.03 20.25 -6.11
N LYS A 250 -1.59 20.79 -5.03
CA LYS A 250 -1.37 22.17 -4.59
C LYS A 250 0.09 22.43 -4.20
N ILE A 251 0.74 21.49 -3.50
CA ILE A 251 2.15 21.62 -3.11
C ILE A 251 3.14 21.40 -4.25
N GLY A 252 2.67 20.97 -5.41
CA GLY A 252 3.49 20.83 -6.63
C GLY A 252 3.76 19.41 -7.10
N MET A 253 3.17 18.38 -6.48
CA MET A 253 3.28 17.01 -6.97
C MET A 253 2.69 16.88 -8.37
N ARG A 254 3.38 16.16 -9.27
CA ARG A 254 2.93 15.95 -10.65
C ARG A 254 3.01 14.51 -11.08
N VAL A 255 3.59 13.64 -10.27
CA VAL A 255 3.65 12.20 -10.58
C VAL A 255 3.04 11.43 -9.43
N PHE A 256 2.19 10.43 -9.75
CA PHE A 256 1.45 9.67 -8.76
C PHE A 256 1.60 8.17 -9.05
N ASP A 257 2.06 7.42 -8.05
CA ASP A 257 2.03 5.96 -8.07
C ASP A 257 0.63 5.51 -7.69
N LEU A 258 -0.08 4.93 -8.65
CA LEU A 258 -1.46 4.51 -8.52
C LEU A 258 -1.56 3.00 -8.65
N ARG A 259 -2.21 2.37 -7.67
CA ARG A 259 -2.40 0.92 -7.64
C ARG A 259 -3.90 0.59 -7.63
N PRO A 260 -4.53 0.50 -8.80
CA PRO A 260 -5.95 0.18 -8.92
C PRO A 260 -6.22 -1.27 -8.53
N GLU A 261 -7.17 -1.49 -7.65
CA GLU A 261 -7.71 -2.80 -7.32
C GLU A 261 -9.16 -2.91 -7.79
N HIS A 262 -9.55 -4.07 -8.34
CA HIS A 262 -10.91 -4.32 -8.80
C HIS A 262 -11.71 -5.04 -7.71
N VAL A 263 -12.37 -4.25 -6.87
CA VAL A 263 -13.07 -4.71 -5.66
C VAL A 263 -14.58 -4.81 -5.85
N LEU A 264 -15.21 -5.69 -5.11
CA LEU A 264 -16.67 -5.79 -5.02
C LEU A 264 -17.16 -4.94 -3.85
N GLU A 265 -18.07 -4.01 -4.12
CA GLU A 265 -18.68 -3.17 -3.08
C GLU A 265 -19.96 -3.79 -2.49
N LYS A 266 -20.36 -3.29 -1.32
CA LYS A 266 -21.67 -3.59 -0.73
C LYS A 266 -22.76 -3.20 -1.72
N GLY A 267 -23.49 -4.19 -2.23
CA GLY A 267 -24.50 -4.00 -3.28
C GLY A 267 -24.22 -4.71 -4.59
N GLY A 268 -23.08 -5.44 -4.69
CA GLY A 268 -22.80 -6.34 -5.81
C GLY A 268 -22.16 -5.69 -7.04
N ASN A 269 -21.87 -4.39 -6.98
CA ASN A 269 -21.17 -3.70 -8.06
C ASN A 269 -19.64 -3.81 -7.85
N ARG A 270 -18.90 -4.04 -8.93
CA ARG A 270 -17.45 -3.96 -8.91
C ARG A 270 -16.96 -2.59 -9.32
N VAL A 271 -15.98 -2.09 -8.60
CA VAL A 271 -15.35 -0.79 -8.84
C VAL A 271 -13.83 -0.90 -8.85
N LEU A 272 -13.18 0.05 -9.48
CA LEU A 272 -11.74 0.23 -9.36
C LEU A 272 -11.45 1.20 -8.22
N ARG A 273 -10.71 0.73 -7.23
CA ARG A 273 -10.33 1.48 -6.03
C ARG A 273 -8.82 1.57 -5.92
N CYS A 274 -8.31 2.68 -5.41
CA CYS A 274 -6.87 2.78 -5.12
C CYS A 274 -6.53 1.94 -3.90
N SER A 275 -5.41 1.23 -3.94
CA SER A 275 -4.95 0.35 -2.87
C SER A 275 -3.45 0.50 -2.62
N HIS A 276 -2.99 0.04 -1.47
CA HIS A 276 -1.59 -0.25 -1.19
C HIS A 276 -1.47 -1.67 -0.66
N GLY A 277 -0.84 -2.55 -1.44
CA GLY A 277 -0.87 -3.97 -1.16
C GLY A 277 -2.31 -4.48 -1.11
N MET A 278 -2.71 -5.03 0.02
CA MET A 278 -4.08 -5.52 0.25
C MET A 278 -5.00 -4.47 0.89
N MET A 279 -4.47 -3.30 1.22
CA MET A 279 -5.23 -2.25 1.91
C MET A 279 -5.89 -1.34 0.89
N SER A 280 -7.20 -1.48 0.73
CA SER A 280 -7.98 -0.59 -0.13
C SER A 280 -8.24 0.74 0.56
N THR A 281 -7.97 1.84 -0.14
CA THR A 281 -8.31 3.18 0.35
C THR A 281 -9.79 3.50 0.07
N GLN A 282 -10.29 4.62 0.57
CA GLN A 282 -11.63 5.09 0.21
C GLN A 282 -11.69 5.72 -1.20
N MET A 283 -10.54 6.02 -1.82
CA MET A 283 -10.45 6.67 -3.12
C MET A 283 -10.82 5.71 -4.26
N LEU A 284 -11.85 6.04 -5.03
CA LEU A 284 -12.13 5.39 -6.32
C LEU A 284 -11.17 5.92 -7.38
N VAL A 285 -10.71 5.05 -8.28
CA VAL A 285 -9.85 5.45 -9.41
C VAL A 285 -10.54 6.50 -10.29
N ARG A 286 -11.86 6.39 -10.46
CA ARG A 286 -12.65 7.39 -11.17
C ARG A 286 -12.58 8.78 -10.51
N ASP A 287 -12.71 8.83 -9.17
CA ASP A 287 -12.69 10.09 -8.42
C ASP A 287 -11.28 10.70 -8.42
N PHE A 288 -10.25 9.86 -8.38
CA PHE A 288 -8.87 10.29 -8.58
C PHE A 288 -8.69 10.95 -9.96
N PHE A 289 -9.15 10.31 -11.04
CA PHE A 289 -9.08 10.89 -12.39
C PHE A 289 -9.89 12.19 -12.51
N GLN A 290 -11.05 12.27 -11.85
CA GLN A 290 -11.84 13.49 -11.81
C GLN A 290 -11.10 14.64 -11.13
N GLN A 291 -10.40 14.39 -10.03
CA GLN A 291 -9.57 15.40 -9.34
C GLN A 291 -8.44 15.90 -10.24
N LEU A 292 -7.75 15.00 -10.95
CA LEU A 292 -6.72 15.41 -11.93
C LEU A 292 -7.30 16.26 -13.05
N LYS A 293 -8.46 15.87 -13.60
CA LYS A 293 -9.15 16.58 -14.67
C LYS A 293 -9.55 18.01 -14.23
N GLU A 294 -10.09 18.15 -13.04
CA GLU A 294 -10.44 19.45 -12.45
C GLU A 294 -9.20 20.32 -12.24
N PHE A 295 -8.12 19.71 -11.70
CA PHE A 295 -6.86 20.43 -11.48
C PHE A 295 -6.27 20.94 -12.80
N LEU A 296 -6.17 20.09 -13.83
CA LEU A 296 -5.60 20.47 -15.13
C LEU A 296 -6.48 21.49 -15.88
N ALA A 297 -7.80 21.42 -15.73
CA ALA A 297 -8.69 22.43 -16.29
C ALA A 297 -8.48 23.82 -15.63
N ALA A 298 -8.21 23.86 -14.33
CA ALA A 298 -7.89 25.07 -13.59
C ALA A 298 -6.45 25.56 -13.83
N ASN A 299 -5.53 24.65 -14.17
CA ASN A 299 -4.09 24.90 -14.33
C ASN A 299 -3.59 24.36 -15.67
N PRO A 300 -3.97 24.96 -16.81
CA PRO A 300 -3.72 24.41 -18.15
C PRO A 300 -2.23 24.42 -18.55
N SER A 301 -1.36 25.08 -17.81
CA SER A 301 0.09 25.02 -17.97
C SER A 301 0.71 23.73 -17.46
N GLU A 302 0.00 23.02 -16.62
CA GLU A 302 0.49 21.83 -15.92
C GLU A 302 0.16 20.53 -16.67
N PHE A 303 0.81 19.46 -16.26
CA PHE A 303 0.48 18.09 -16.64
C PHE A 303 0.76 17.14 -15.48
N CYS A 304 0.22 15.92 -15.56
CA CYS A 304 0.53 14.89 -14.58
C CYS A 304 1.02 13.60 -15.25
N ILE A 305 1.74 12.78 -14.50
CA ILE A 305 2.14 11.43 -14.89
C ILE A 305 1.61 10.44 -13.85
N LEU A 306 1.12 9.31 -14.29
CA LEU A 306 0.70 8.20 -13.45
C LEU A 306 1.57 6.99 -13.74
N THR A 307 2.15 6.38 -12.73
CA THR A 307 2.57 4.99 -12.85
C THR A 307 1.45 4.08 -12.34
N ILE A 308 1.14 3.05 -13.12
CA ILE A 308 0.08 2.11 -12.80
C ILE A 308 0.72 0.76 -12.48
N ASP A 309 0.48 0.28 -11.27
CA ASP A 309 0.83 -1.08 -10.86
C ASP A 309 -0.39 -1.82 -10.32
N LEU A 310 -0.35 -3.13 -10.39
CA LEU A 310 -1.40 -4.02 -9.91
C LEU A 310 -0.90 -4.74 -8.66
N SER A 311 -1.30 -4.29 -7.48
CA SER A 311 -0.73 -4.81 -6.24
C SER A 311 -1.44 -6.06 -5.69
N ALA A 312 -2.76 -6.14 -5.73
CA ALA A 312 -3.49 -7.16 -4.98
C ALA A 312 -4.61 -7.90 -5.73
N THR A 313 -4.91 -7.54 -6.96
CA THR A 313 -6.03 -8.16 -7.68
C THR A 313 -5.74 -9.60 -8.07
N SER A 314 -6.59 -10.54 -7.63
CA SER A 314 -6.52 -11.96 -8.01
C SER A 314 -6.97 -12.22 -9.46
N ASN A 315 -7.84 -11.38 -10.03
CA ASN A 315 -8.38 -11.51 -11.39
C ASN A 315 -7.88 -10.40 -12.32
N LYS A 316 -6.70 -10.61 -12.89
CA LYS A 316 -6.05 -9.65 -13.80
C LYS A 316 -6.86 -9.36 -15.07
N GLU A 317 -7.60 -10.33 -15.59
CA GLU A 317 -8.41 -10.16 -16.80
C GLU A 317 -9.61 -9.23 -16.53
N ALA A 318 -10.35 -9.48 -15.44
CA ALA A 318 -11.47 -8.64 -15.04
C ALA A 318 -11.01 -7.22 -14.70
N TRP A 319 -9.88 -7.08 -14.02
CA TRP A 319 -9.25 -5.80 -13.75
C TRP A 319 -8.88 -5.06 -15.05
N GLY A 320 -8.18 -5.74 -15.96
CA GLY A 320 -7.74 -5.15 -17.23
C GLY A 320 -8.93 -4.66 -18.07
N LYS A 321 -10.03 -5.43 -18.09
CA LYS A 321 -11.26 -5.02 -18.76
C LYS A 321 -11.86 -3.75 -18.11
N ALA A 322 -12.06 -3.76 -16.79
CA ALA A 322 -12.63 -2.63 -16.07
C ALA A 322 -11.76 -1.37 -16.18
N PHE A 323 -10.43 -1.52 -16.08
CA PHE A 323 -9.51 -0.41 -16.23
C PHE A 323 -9.51 0.15 -17.65
N THR A 324 -9.52 -0.72 -18.69
CA THR A 324 -9.63 -0.31 -20.08
C THR A 324 -10.93 0.45 -20.34
N GLU A 325 -12.06 -0.04 -19.85
CA GLU A 325 -13.36 0.62 -19.96
C GLU A 325 -13.33 2.03 -19.35
N LEU A 326 -12.74 2.16 -18.15
CA LEU A 326 -12.64 3.45 -17.47
C LEU A 326 -11.77 4.45 -18.24
N VAL A 327 -10.54 4.07 -18.59
CA VAL A 327 -9.59 4.99 -19.26
C VAL A 327 -9.96 5.31 -20.70
N SER A 328 -10.75 4.45 -21.35
CA SER A 328 -11.25 4.65 -22.73
C SER A 328 -12.61 5.33 -22.78
N SER A 329 -13.24 5.61 -21.64
CA SER A 329 -14.55 6.25 -21.59
C SER A 329 -14.51 7.66 -22.18
N ASP A 330 -15.64 8.13 -22.71
CA ASP A 330 -15.79 9.51 -23.22
C ASP A 330 -15.46 10.57 -22.16
N GLU A 331 -15.62 10.20 -20.89
CA GLU A 331 -15.33 11.08 -19.76
C GLU A 331 -13.84 11.34 -19.57
N PHE A 332 -12.98 10.32 -19.79
CA PHE A 332 -11.57 10.42 -19.42
C PHE A 332 -10.59 10.28 -20.60
N ARG A 333 -10.96 9.61 -21.71
CA ARG A 333 -10.00 9.33 -22.80
C ARG A 333 -9.24 10.57 -23.27
N SER A 334 -9.92 11.70 -23.39
CA SER A 334 -9.33 12.94 -23.90
C SER A 334 -8.29 13.57 -22.97
N MET A 335 -8.25 13.20 -21.69
CA MET A 335 -7.25 13.72 -20.76
C MET A 335 -5.91 13.00 -20.86
N PHE A 336 -5.85 11.81 -21.48
CA PHE A 336 -4.64 11.01 -21.52
C PHE A 336 -3.86 11.27 -22.82
N ALA A 337 -2.56 11.54 -22.65
CA ALA A 337 -1.60 11.66 -23.74
C ALA A 337 -1.04 10.29 -24.14
N ASP A 338 -0.67 10.15 -25.42
CA ASP A 338 0.07 8.99 -25.91
C ASP A 338 1.58 9.17 -25.64
N PHE A 339 2.25 8.09 -25.28
CA PHE A 339 3.70 8.11 -25.04
C PHE A 339 4.50 8.23 -26.34
N LYS A 340 5.52 9.08 -26.31
CA LYS A 340 6.55 9.20 -27.35
C LYS A 340 7.93 9.32 -26.70
N ALA A 341 8.98 8.80 -27.35
CA ALA A 341 10.35 8.86 -26.83
C ALA A 341 10.82 10.29 -26.51
N ARG A 342 10.44 11.25 -27.34
CA ARG A 342 10.78 12.68 -27.22
C ARG A 342 9.55 13.54 -26.96
N LEU A 343 8.71 13.12 -26.03
CA LEU A 343 7.52 13.86 -25.60
C LEU A 343 7.95 15.19 -24.96
N THR A 344 7.36 16.28 -25.38
CA THR A 344 7.70 17.63 -24.92
C THR A 344 6.70 18.15 -23.86
N VAL A 345 7.13 19.15 -23.10
CA VAL A 345 6.30 19.86 -22.13
C VAL A 345 5.05 20.43 -22.81
N GLY A 346 5.19 21.07 -23.97
CA GLY A 346 4.07 21.67 -24.71
C GLY A 346 3.05 20.63 -25.15
N GLU A 347 3.47 19.42 -25.56
CA GLU A 347 2.56 18.32 -25.91
C GLU A 347 1.84 17.74 -24.69
N MET A 348 2.41 17.91 -23.50
CA MET A 348 1.83 17.37 -22.25
C MET A 348 0.90 18.33 -21.52
N ARG A 349 0.98 19.66 -21.78
CA ARG A 349 0.16 20.64 -21.06
C ARG A 349 -1.33 20.29 -21.11
N GLY A 350 -1.96 20.27 -19.94
CA GLY A 350 -3.37 19.92 -19.77
C GLY A 350 -3.68 18.42 -19.85
N HIS A 351 -2.65 17.56 -19.94
CA HIS A 351 -2.84 16.12 -20.13
C HIS A 351 -2.21 15.31 -18.99
N VAL A 352 -2.57 14.03 -18.96
CA VAL A 352 -2.03 12.99 -18.07
C VAL A 352 -1.35 11.92 -18.92
N LEU A 353 -0.10 11.59 -18.60
CA LEU A 353 0.60 10.45 -19.18
C LEU A 353 0.49 9.25 -18.26
N MET A 354 -0.01 8.11 -18.75
CA MET A 354 0.01 6.85 -18.02
C MET A 354 1.23 6.01 -18.42
N LEU A 355 1.97 5.54 -17.43
CA LEU A 355 3.07 4.59 -17.53
C LEU A 355 2.70 3.33 -16.76
N SER A 356 2.22 2.30 -17.43
CA SER A 356 1.69 1.11 -16.77
C SER A 356 2.71 -0.03 -16.75
N ARG A 357 2.90 -0.62 -15.58
CA ARG A 357 3.69 -1.85 -15.38
C ARG A 357 2.91 -3.11 -15.79
N GLN A 358 1.58 -2.97 -15.96
CA GLN A 358 0.69 -4.07 -16.35
C GLN A 358 0.07 -3.79 -17.72
N GLU A 359 0.03 -4.82 -18.56
CA GLU A 359 -0.75 -4.77 -19.80
C GLU A 359 -2.23 -4.94 -19.47
N TYR A 360 -3.04 -3.92 -19.77
CA TYR A 360 -4.49 -3.93 -19.54
C TYR A 360 -5.28 -3.97 -20.85
N ALA A 361 -4.64 -3.65 -21.98
CA ALA A 361 -5.21 -3.67 -23.32
C ALA A 361 -4.14 -4.09 -24.34
N LYS A 362 -4.57 -4.41 -25.57
CA LYS A 362 -3.66 -4.77 -26.67
C LYS A 362 -2.66 -3.65 -27.01
N GLN A 363 -3.08 -2.41 -26.86
CA GLN A 363 -2.22 -1.22 -27.01
C GLN A 363 -2.43 -0.31 -25.80
N PRO A 364 -1.37 0.30 -25.26
CA PRO A 364 -1.52 1.22 -24.14
C PRO A 364 -2.19 2.53 -24.55
N ILE A 365 -2.91 3.14 -23.61
CA ILE A 365 -3.10 4.57 -23.54
C ILE A 365 -1.92 5.06 -22.70
N GLY A 366 -1.03 5.91 -23.25
CA GLY A 366 0.26 6.20 -22.65
C GLY A 366 1.32 5.18 -23.06
N GLY A 367 2.00 4.54 -22.10
CA GLY A 367 3.07 3.56 -22.36
C GLY A 367 3.08 2.39 -21.38
N TYR A 368 3.54 1.24 -21.85
CA TYR A 368 3.85 0.08 -20.99
C TYR A 368 5.31 0.08 -20.58
N CYS A 369 5.57 -0.14 -19.29
CA CYS A 369 6.90 -0.25 -18.70
C CYS A 369 7.32 -1.71 -18.56
N TYR A 370 8.44 -2.06 -19.16
CA TYR A 370 9.01 -3.40 -19.12
C TYR A 370 10.39 -3.41 -18.47
N GLY A 371 10.79 -4.54 -17.90
CA GLY A 371 12.11 -4.72 -17.31
C GLY A 371 12.28 -3.97 -15.99
N TRP A 372 11.19 -3.76 -15.26
CA TRP A 372 11.22 -3.22 -13.90
C TRP A 372 11.88 -4.23 -12.96
N VAL A 373 12.88 -3.80 -12.21
CA VAL A 373 13.63 -4.68 -11.31
C VAL A 373 13.75 -4.05 -9.92
N TYR A 374 13.81 -4.89 -8.91
CA TYR A 374 13.95 -4.55 -7.49
C TYR A 374 15.34 -5.00 -7.03
N ASP A 375 16.39 -4.21 -7.34
CA ASP A 375 17.78 -4.62 -7.12
C ASP A 375 18.65 -3.40 -6.80
N LEU A 376 19.73 -3.62 -6.05
CA LEU A 376 20.76 -2.61 -5.78
C LEU A 376 21.67 -2.33 -6.98
N GLU A 377 21.80 -3.29 -7.91
CA GLU A 377 22.72 -3.15 -9.04
C GLU A 377 22.13 -2.24 -10.13
N LEU A 378 22.75 -1.10 -10.34
CA LEU A 378 22.31 -0.10 -11.32
C LEU A 378 22.19 -0.69 -12.74
N GLU A 379 23.09 -1.55 -13.14
CA GLU A 379 23.12 -2.19 -14.46
C GLU A 379 21.87 -3.04 -14.72
N LYS A 380 21.31 -3.66 -13.69
CA LYS A 380 20.02 -4.37 -13.79
C LYS A 380 18.86 -3.41 -13.90
N GLN A 381 18.89 -2.32 -13.15
CA GLN A 381 17.83 -1.31 -13.11
C GLN A 381 17.72 -0.51 -14.41
N THR A 382 18.80 -0.37 -15.16
CA THR A 382 18.83 0.36 -16.43
C THR A 382 18.44 -0.46 -17.67
N LYS A 383 18.02 -1.70 -17.52
CA LYS A 383 17.63 -2.58 -18.65
C LYS A 383 16.17 -2.46 -19.08
N GLY A 384 15.38 -1.64 -18.41
CA GLY A 384 13.96 -1.44 -18.71
C GLY A 384 13.73 -0.59 -19.97
N HIS A 385 12.50 -0.61 -20.44
CA HIS A 385 12.04 0.28 -21.50
C HIS A 385 10.54 0.61 -21.38
N ILE A 386 10.16 1.75 -21.94
CA ILE A 386 8.76 2.14 -22.15
C ILE A 386 8.43 1.88 -23.61
N THR A 387 7.25 1.30 -23.87
CA THR A 387 6.72 1.12 -25.23
C THR A 387 5.36 1.78 -25.34
N GLY A 388 5.23 2.75 -26.21
CA GLY A 388 3.96 3.39 -26.56
C GLY A 388 3.16 2.60 -27.61
N ALA A 389 2.06 3.19 -28.07
CA ALA A 389 1.21 2.61 -29.13
C ALA A 389 1.94 2.45 -30.49
N ASP A 390 3.03 3.22 -30.70
CA ASP A 390 3.90 3.13 -31.88
C ASP A 390 4.86 1.92 -31.86
N GLY A 391 4.91 1.19 -30.75
CA GLY A 391 5.81 0.04 -30.56
C GLY A 391 7.28 0.40 -30.36
N VAL A 392 7.63 1.68 -30.27
CA VAL A 392 9.02 2.14 -30.11
C VAL A 392 9.47 1.94 -28.67
N LYS A 393 10.56 1.18 -28.48
CA LYS A 393 11.18 0.98 -27.18
C LYS A 393 12.07 2.16 -26.83
N THR A 394 11.75 2.83 -25.71
CA THR A 394 12.51 3.95 -25.15
C THR A 394 13.13 3.52 -23.83
N PRO A 395 14.44 3.73 -23.57
CA PRO A 395 15.09 3.30 -22.34
C PRO A 395 14.38 3.82 -21.09
N LEU A 396 14.21 2.96 -20.09
CA LEU A 396 13.69 3.26 -18.77
C LEU A 396 14.68 2.76 -17.73
N TRP A 397 15.15 3.65 -16.89
CA TRP A 397 16.00 3.33 -15.75
C TRP A 397 15.18 3.47 -14.47
N VAL A 398 15.14 2.42 -13.67
CA VAL A 398 14.35 2.39 -12.43
C VAL A 398 15.25 2.03 -11.27
N GLN A 399 15.20 2.78 -10.21
CA GLN A 399 15.64 2.37 -8.88
C GLN A 399 14.40 2.17 -8.02
N ASP A 400 14.12 0.94 -7.66
CA ASP A 400 13.00 0.56 -6.82
C ASP A 400 13.45 -0.58 -5.87
N TYR A 401 14.53 -0.30 -5.11
CA TYR A 401 15.06 -1.19 -4.10
C TYR A 401 14.30 -0.98 -2.80
N TRP A 402 13.45 -1.92 -2.42
CA TRP A 402 12.58 -1.84 -1.27
C TRP A 402 12.53 -3.17 -0.50
N GLY A 403 11.86 -3.21 0.66
CA GLY A 403 11.62 -4.45 1.39
C GLY A 403 12.80 -4.88 2.26
N GLU A 404 13.32 -6.10 2.09
CA GLU A 404 14.38 -6.70 2.91
C GLU A 404 15.74 -5.96 2.86
N ALA A 405 15.80 -4.85 2.14
CA ALA A 405 17.00 -4.04 2.01
C ALA A 405 17.46 -3.49 3.36
N LYS A 406 18.76 -3.54 3.58
CA LYS A 406 19.37 -2.74 4.66
C LYS A 406 19.31 -1.26 4.28
N ARG A 407 19.10 -0.40 5.26
CA ARG A 407 19.02 1.05 5.09
C ARG A 407 20.17 1.63 4.26
N ASP A 408 21.42 1.25 4.59
CA ASP A 408 22.63 1.74 3.91
C ASP A 408 22.60 1.45 2.41
N GLY A 409 22.15 0.27 2.01
CA GLY A 409 22.03 -0.09 0.59
C GLY A 409 20.99 0.74 -0.15
N LYS A 410 19.91 1.16 0.54
CA LYS A 410 18.87 2.00 -0.05
C LYS A 410 19.41 3.38 -0.44
N ASP A 411 20.10 4.05 0.48
CA ASP A 411 20.67 5.37 0.23
C ASP A 411 21.68 5.32 -0.94
N GLU A 412 22.53 4.32 -0.94
CA GLU A 412 23.49 4.11 -2.03
C GLU A 412 22.78 3.92 -3.39
N ALA A 413 21.70 3.12 -3.44
CA ALA A 413 20.93 2.91 -4.67
C ALA A 413 20.26 4.22 -5.17
N VAL A 414 19.69 5.01 -4.27
CA VAL A 414 19.09 6.32 -4.57
C VAL A 414 20.15 7.26 -5.16
N LEU A 415 21.29 7.42 -4.47
CA LEU A 415 22.35 8.33 -4.89
C LEU A 415 22.96 7.94 -6.24
N ARG A 416 23.25 6.66 -6.47
CA ARG A 416 23.74 6.16 -7.77
C ARG A 416 22.77 6.46 -8.90
N MET A 417 21.45 6.33 -8.65
CA MET A 417 20.46 6.66 -9.68
C MET A 417 20.39 8.16 -9.94
N LEU A 418 20.51 9.02 -8.92
CA LEU A 418 20.58 10.47 -9.10
C LEU A 418 21.80 10.88 -9.96
N GLU A 419 22.97 10.33 -9.67
CA GLU A 419 24.19 10.58 -10.45
C GLU A 419 24.03 10.13 -11.91
N ALA A 420 23.53 8.91 -12.13
CA ALA A 420 23.29 8.38 -13.47
C ALA A 420 22.25 9.22 -14.23
N ALA A 421 21.19 9.65 -13.55
CA ALA A 421 20.15 10.49 -14.12
C ALA A 421 20.70 11.85 -14.58
N ALA A 422 21.47 12.53 -13.72
CA ALA A 422 22.08 13.83 -14.05
C ALA A 422 23.09 13.76 -15.21
N ALA A 423 23.72 12.60 -15.41
CA ALA A 423 24.70 12.36 -16.48
C ALA A 423 24.08 11.85 -17.80
N ARG A 424 22.73 11.77 -17.92
CA ARG A 424 22.07 11.25 -19.13
C ARG A 424 22.34 12.10 -20.36
N ASP A 425 22.41 11.43 -21.53
CA ASP A 425 22.40 12.10 -22.82
C ASP A 425 20.97 12.43 -23.27
N MET A 426 20.55 13.68 -23.04
CA MET A 426 19.24 14.18 -23.47
C MET A 426 19.19 14.55 -24.97
N ALA A 427 20.33 14.57 -25.67
CA ALA A 427 20.42 14.77 -27.12
C ALA A 427 20.16 13.44 -27.88
N ALA A 428 20.23 12.31 -27.22
CA ALA A 428 19.98 11.01 -27.81
C ALA A 428 18.61 10.97 -28.54
N GLU A 429 18.52 10.18 -29.60
CA GLU A 429 17.23 9.95 -30.30
C GLU A 429 16.12 9.44 -29.36
N LYS A 430 16.50 8.62 -28.40
CA LYS A 430 15.63 8.05 -27.36
C LYS A 430 16.26 8.28 -25.99
N PRO A 431 16.09 9.48 -25.39
CA PRO A 431 16.65 9.76 -24.07
C PRO A 431 16.02 8.83 -23.01
N ALA A 432 16.83 8.40 -22.06
CA ALA A 432 16.38 7.53 -21.00
C ALA A 432 15.43 8.25 -20.04
N TRP A 433 14.28 7.66 -19.77
CA TRP A 433 13.40 8.05 -18.67
C TRP A 433 13.96 7.45 -17.37
N VAL A 434 13.86 8.18 -16.28
CA VAL A 434 14.34 7.75 -14.98
C VAL A 434 13.24 7.82 -13.94
N ILE A 435 13.14 6.75 -13.16
CA ILE A 435 12.29 6.66 -11.99
C ILE A 435 13.17 6.21 -10.82
N ASN A 436 13.15 7.00 -9.76
CA ASN A 436 13.94 6.75 -8.56
C ASN A 436 13.00 6.81 -7.33
N TYR A 437 12.97 5.73 -6.56
CA TYR A 437 12.17 5.60 -5.34
C TYR A 437 13.06 5.79 -4.11
N PRO A 438 13.13 6.96 -3.48
CA PRO A 438 13.59 7.08 -2.09
C PRO A 438 12.73 6.26 -1.12
N SER A 439 11.47 6.03 -1.44
CA SER A 439 10.56 5.22 -0.62
C SER A 439 11.05 3.79 -0.43
N ALA A 440 10.87 3.24 0.76
CA ALA A 440 11.11 1.83 1.09
C ALA A 440 10.37 1.43 2.35
N TYR A 441 10.15 0.13 2.48
CA TYR A 441 9.63 -0.51 3.68
C TYR A 441 10.66 -1.50 4.17
N PHE A 442 11.19 -1.30 5.35
CA PHE A 442 12.09 -2.25 5.99
C PHE A 442 11.31 -3.05 7.01
N LEU A 443 11.47 -4.36 6.99
CA LEU A 443 10.95 -5.24 8.02
C LEU A 443 11.75 -5.00 9.32
N MET A 444 11.38 -3.97 10.04
CA MET A 444 11.86 -3.67 11.37
C MET A 444 10.77 -3.99 12.39
N PRO A 445 11.09 -4.27 13.66
CA PRO A 445 10.05 -4.33 14.69
C PRO A 445 9.23 -3.05 14.59
N LEU A 446 7.96 -3.19 14.54
CA LEU A 446 6.91 -2.23 14.27
C LEU A 446 7.23 -0.81 14.59
N SER A 447 7.79 -0.26 13.66
CA SER A 447 7.95 1.16 13.57
C SER A 447 7.08 1.62 12.40
N ASP A 448 6.78 2.88 12.36
CA ASP A 448 6.29 3.56 11.19
C ASP A 448 7.35 3.49 10.07
N SER A 449 7.60 2.29 9.52
CA SER A 449 8.75 1.97 8.68
C SER A 449 8.89 2.94 7.50
N TYR A 450 7.79 3.36 6.89
CA TYR A 450 7.83 4.38 5.83
C TYR A 450 8.26 5.74 6.35
N ARG A 451 7.80 6.16 7.56
CA ARG A 451 8.23 7.42 8.17
C ARG A 451 9.70 7.40 8.55
N GLU A 452 10.16 6.31 9.15
CA GLU A 452 11.57 6.14 9.48
C GLU A 452 12.47 6.16 8.25
N ASN A 453 12.06 5.46 7.20
CA ASN A 453 12.78 5.53 5.93
C ASN A 453 12.78 6.97 5.35
N ALA A 454 11.64 7.66 5.39
CA ALA A 454 11.52 9.01 4.84
C ALA A 454 12.44 10.01 5.54
N VAL A 455 12.63 9.90 6.89
CA VAL A 455 13.54 10.75 7.66
C VAL A 455 14.93 10.81 7.02
N GLU A 456 15.45 9.69 6.56
CA GLU A 456 16.79 9.63 5.98
C GLU A 456 16.77 9.74 4.46
N ALA A 457 15.92 8.99 3.77
CA ALA A 457 15.93 8.94 2.31
C ALA A 457 15.51 10.26 1.65
N ASN A 458 14.50 10.92 2.19
CA ASN A 458 14.11 12.24 1.69
C ASN A 458 15.22 13.26 1.96
N LYS A 459 15.84 13.21 3.15
CA LYS A 459 16.95 14.09 3.51
C LYS A 459 18.17 13.89 2.62
N VAL A 460 18.64 12.65 2.47
CA VAL A 460 19.79 12.31 1.62
C VAL A 460 19.53 12.75 0.17
N THR A 461 18.35 12.53 -0.35
CA THR A 461 17.94 12.95 -1.69
C THR A 461 17.95 14.49 -1.82
N ALA A 462 17.35 15.20 -0.86
CA ALA A 462 17.30 16.66 -0.86
C ALA A 462 18.71 17.29 -0.73
N ASP A 463 19.56 16.74 0.14
CA ASP A 463 20.94 17.18 0.33
C ASP A 463 21.76 17.05 -0.97
N TRP A 464 21.63 15.91 -1.66
CA TRP A 464 22.28 15.73 -2.97
C TRP A 464 21.78 16.76 -4.00
N LEU A 465 20.46 16.94 -4.12
CA LEU A 465 19.86 17.90 -5.04
C LEU A 465 20.27 19.35 -4.73
N SER A 466 20.55 19.68 -3.47
CA SER A 466 20.98 21.03 -3.08
C SER A 466 22.32 21.43 -3.70
N SER A 467 23.23 20.47 -3.87
CA SER A 467 24.61 20.68 -4.31
C SER A 467 24.89 20.27 -5.77
N HIS A 468 23.90 19.69 -6.47
CA HIS A 468 24.06 19.21 -7.85
C HIS A 468 23.09 19.92 -8.79
N THR A 469 23.42 19.86 -10.08
CA THR A 469 22.58 20.38 -11.18
C THR A 469 22.29 19.25 -12.18
N GLY A 470 21.33 19.47 -13.06
CA GLY A 470 20.88 18.49 -14.05
C GLY A 470 19.56 17.82 -13.66
N SER A 471 18.87 17.29 -14.63
CA SER A 471 17.59 16.66 -14.40
C SER A 471 17.75 15.26 -13.82
N VAL A 472 16.91 14.91 -12.86
CA VAL A 472 16.97 13.62 -12.14
C VAL A 472 15.80 12.68 -12.46
N GLY A 473 14.86 13.11 -13.32
CA GLY A 473 13.69 12.33 -13.66
C GLY A 473 12.63 12.35 -12.55
N ILE A 474 11.90 11.27 -12.40
CA ILE A 474 10.81 11.13 -11.42
C ILE A 474 11.38 10.65 -10.09
N ILE A 475 11.06 11.37 -9.01
CA ILE A 475 11.44 11.02 -7.64
C ILE A 475 10.18 10.66 -6.85
N TYR A 476 9.98 9.37 -6.56
CA TYR A 476 8.85 8.90 -5.76
C TYR A 476 9.17 8.87 -4.28
N MET A 477 8.58 9.79 -3.53
CA MET A 477 8.83 9.96 -2.10
C MET A 477 7.63 9.57 -1.24
N ASP A 478 7.92 9.22 0.01
CA ASP A 478 6.93 9.08 1.06
C ASP A 478 6.75 10.43 1.80
N PHE A 479 5.56 10.67 2.33
CA PHE A 479 5.16 11.87 3.08
C PHE A 479 5.49 13.18 2.35
N ALA A 480 5.24 13.19 1.04
CA ALA A 480 5.44 14.36 0.20
C ALA A 480 4.73 15.60 0.76
N GLY A 481 5.44 16.71 0.86
CA GLY A 481 4.90 17.95 1.40
C GLY A 481 4.87 18.07 2.93
N MET A 482 5.27 17.02 3.65
CA MET A 482 5.34 17.04 5.12
C MET A 482 6.78 17.23 5.56
N GLU A 483 7.09 18.34 6.27
CA GLU A 483 8.40 18.46 6.94
C GLU A 483 8.48 17.55 8.16
N LYS A 484 7.34 17.40 8.85
CA LYS A 484 7.18 16.54 10.00
C LYS A 484 5.90 15.75 9.85
N SER A 485 5.94 14.49 10.22
CA SER A 485 4.79 13.58 10.19
C SER A 485 4.64 12.89 11.55
N PRO A 486 3.46 12.95 12.19
CA PRO A 486 3.22 12.22 13.42
C PRO A 486 3.15 10.72 13.15
N SER A 487 3.61 9.91 14.11
CA SER A 487 3.40 8.47 14.11
C SER A 487 1.90 8.14 14.01
N PHE A 488 1.57 6.91 13.63
CA PHE A 488 0.17 6.47 13.59
C PHE A 488 -0.55 6.66 14.95
N SER A 489 0.17 6.50 16.05
CA SER A 489 -0.33 6.75 17.42
C SER A 489 -0.34 8.23 17.81
N ALA A 490 0.19 9.10 16.96
CA ALA A 490 0.35 10.54 17.18
C ALA A 490 1.18 10.92 18.43
N VAL A 491 2.11 10.07 18.86
CA VAL A 491 2.96 10.31 20.04
C VAL A 491 4.43 10.56 19.69
N LYS A 492 4.86 10.15 18.50
CA LYS A 492 6.20 10.41 17.96
C LYS A 492 6.09 11.28 16.72
N LEU A 493 6.99 12.23 16.58
CA LEU A 493 7.07 13.11 15.44
C LEU A 493 8.34 12.82 14.65
N TYR A 494 8.19 12.54 13.37
CA TYR A 494 9.29 12.24 12.46
C TYR A 494 9.60 13.44 11.57
N ASP A 495 10.86 13.82 11.46
CA ASP A 495 11.33 14.84 10.53
C ASP A 495 11.43 14.23 9.11
N THR A 496 10.34 14.22 8.36
CA THR A 496 10.23 13.51 7.07
C THR A 496 10.81 14.28 5.89
N TYR A 497 11.11 15.57 6.03
CA TYR A 497 11.71 16.43 4.99
C TYR A 497 10.97 16.42 3.65
N GLY A 498 9.68 16.06 3.67
CA GLY A 498 8.92 15.86 2.43
C GLY A 498 8.67 17.15 1.65
N MET A 499 8.43 18.29 2.32
CA MET A 499 8.29 19.57 1.62
C MET A 499 9.63 20.10 1.12
N THR A 500 10.69 19.97 1.92
CA THR A 500 12.05 20.27 1.50
C THR A 500 12.41 19.50 0.23
N LEU A 501 12.12 18.20 0.16
CA LEU A 501 12.43 17.39 -1.03
C LEU A 501 11.58 17.82 -2.24
N VAL A 502 10.28 18.07 -2.08
CA VAL A 502 9.42 18.59 -3.16
C VAL A 502 10.02 19.86 -3.76
N ASP A 503 10.38 20.82 -2.91
CA ASP A 503 10.97 22.09 -3.31
C ASP A 503 12.31 21.90 -4.06
N MET A 504 13.17 21.01 -3.57
CA MET A 504 14.47 20.74 -4.22
C MET A 504 14.29 20.11 -5.60
N VAL A 505 13.35 19.16 -5.75
CA VAL A 505 13.05 18.54 -7.03
C VAL A 505 12.48 19.57 -8.02
N ILE A 506 11.54 20.42 -7.60
CA ILE A 506 10.99 21.48 -8.46
C ILE A 506 12.08 22.45 -8.89
N LYS A 507 12.88 22.94 -7.94
CA LYS A 507 13.98 23.90 -8.19
C LYS A 507 15.05 23.38 -9.15
N GLN A 508 15.24 22.06 -9.22
CA GLN A 508 16.20 21.45 -10.13
C GLN A 508 15.91 21.76 -11.61
N ASN A 509 14.65 22.04 -11.94
CA ASN A 509 14.25 22.40 -13.31
C ASN A 509 14.69 23.81 -13.74
N PHE A 510 15.12 24.65 -12.80
CA PHE A 510 15.43 26.06 -12.99
C PHE A 510 16.90 26.43 -12.64
N LYS A 511 17.74 25.44 -12.40
CA LYS A 511 19.17 25.60 -12.13
C LYS A 511 20.04 25.70 -13.40
#